data_af90203bd41e4fc6d1a2742198bc50f0
#
_entry.id   af90203bd41e4fc6d1a2742198bc50f0
#
_cell.length_a   1.000
_cell.length_b   1.000
_cell.length_c   1.000
_cell.angle_alpha   90.00
_cell.angle_beta   90.00
_cell.angle_gamma   90.00
#
_symmetry.space_group_name_H-M   'P 1'
#
loop_
_entity.id
_entity.type
_entity.pdbx_description
1 polymer ?
#
loop_
_entity_poly.entity_id
_entity_poly.type
_entity_poly.pdbx_seq_one_letter_code
_entity_poly.pdbx_strand_id
1 'polypeptide(L)'
;MAADRAAPVQPEPPRFPGAPPGWPAGPGEARPAEAKGPPVTVLAAADPANPFGAALAWPARPGEVPGGHRPGRKAGALVVLSDGQLVLYVERGGKTLLSWTSDPAVLAPAAAGLAEAVRGGALGRLTVERADGSGVYESPLARALADAGFRPTPRGLRLRG
;
A
#
# COMPACT_ATOMS: atom_id res chain seq x y z
N MET A 1 -43.79 8.58 18.07
CA MET A 1 -43.20 8.43 17.85
C MET A 1 -42.20 8.74 17.64
N ALA A 2 -42.15 8.95 17.76
CA ALA A 2 -41.30 9.18 17.49
C ALA A 2 -40.46 8.80 16.98
N ALA A 3 -40.40 8.50 16.76
CA ALA A 3 -39.64 8.12 16.31
C ALA A 3 -39.13 8.19 15.42
N ASP A 4 -39.31 8.41 15.12
CA ASP A 4 -38.85 8.41 14.28
C ASP A 4 -38.10 9.05 14.07
N ARG A 5 -38.03 9.28 14.34
CA ARG A 5 -37.33 9.62 14.05
C ARG A 5 -36.36 9.59 13.92
N ALA A 6 -36.24 9.52 14.02
CA ALA A 6 -35.39 9.42 13.97
C ALA A 6 -34.79 9.06 13.15
N ALA A 7 -34.99 8.94 12.80
CA ALA A 7 -34.55 8.58 12.08
C ALA A 7 -33.93 9.00 11.49
N PRO A 8 -33.62 8.77 11.70
CA PRO A 8 -32.88 9.01 11.18
C PRO A 8 -32.62 9.46 10.30
N VAL A 9 -32.83 10.05 10.61
CA VAL A 9 -32.61 10.61 9.45
C VAL A 9 -31.21 10.80 9.23
N GLN A 10 -30.69 10.07 8.40
CA GLN A 10 -29.39 10.33 8.04
C GLN A 10 -29.34 11.44 7.12
N PRO A 11 -28.39 12.34 7.25
CA PRO A 11 -28.21 13.39 6.27
C PRO A 11 -27.95 12.73 4.94
N GLU A 12 -28.71 13.12 3.97
CA GLU A 12 -28.47 12.61 2.66
C GLU A 12 -27.17 13.16 2.14
N PRO A 13 -26.44 12.38 1.35
CA PRO A 13 -25.25 12.93 0.72
C PRO A 13 -25.63 14.06 -0.21
N PRO A 14 -24.73 14.98 -0.42
CA PRO A 14 -25.01 16.05 -1.34
C PRO A 14 -25.31 15.50 -2.74
N ARG A 15 -26.25 16.13 -3.40
CA ARG A 15 -26.63 15.73 -4.73
C ARG A 15 -26.21 16.78 -5.70
N PHE A 16 -25.74 16.33 -6.83
CA PHE A 16 -25.41 17.27 -7.88
C PHE A 16 -26.68 17.69 -8.59
N PRO A 17 -26.82 18.94 -8.91
CA PRO A 17 -28.00 19.38 -9.66
C PRO A 17 -28.13 18.60 -10.94
N GLY A 18 -29.32 18.11 -11.20
CA GLY A 18 -29.57 17.35 -12.41
C GLY A 18 -29.24 15.89 -12.34
N ALA A 19 -28.65 15.43 -11.25
CA ALA A 19 -28.37 14.01 -11.11
C ALA A 19 -29.67 13.26 -10.87
N PRO A 20 -29.87 12.10 -11.53
CA PRO A 20 -31.07 11.33 -11.28
C PRO A 20 -31.05 10.74 -9.89
N PRO A 21 -32.24 10.38 -9.37
CA PRO A 21 -32.29 9.72 -8.08
C PRO A 21 -31.48 8.42 -8.12
N GLY A 22 -30.82 8.15 -7.03
CA GLY A 22 -29.98 6.97 -6.95
C GLY A 22 -28.63 7.12 -7.57
N TRP A 23 -28.35 8.27 -8.13
CA TRP A 23 -27.02 8.52 -8.70
C TRP A 23 -25.97 8.42 -7.60
N PRO A 24 -24.89 7.70 -7.82
CA PRO A 24 -23.88 7.62 -6.80
C PRO A 24 -23.23 8.98 -6.59
N ALA A 25 -22.61 9.14 -5.46
CA ALA A 25 -21.86 10.36 -5.17
C ALA A 25 -20.83 10.58 -6.27
N GLY A 26 -20.45 11.81 -6.47
CA GLY A 26 -19.50 12.15 -7.49
C GLY A 26 -18.18 11.44 -7.28
N PRO A 27 -17.35 11.39 -8.31
CA PRO A 27 -16.11 10.63 -8.22
C PRO A 27 -15.23 11.04 -7.06
N GLY A 28 -15.21 12.31 -6.73
CA GLY A 28 -14.39 12.76 -5.62
C GLY A 28 -14.89 12.28 -4.29
N GLU A 29 -16.20 12.11 -4.16
CA GLU A 29 -16.76 11.66 -2.91
C GLU A 29 -16.77 10.15 -2.82
N ALA A 30 -17.05 9.48 -3.90
CA ALA A 30 -17.07 8.04 -3.88
C ALA A 30 -15.70 7.48 -3.58
N ARG A 31 -14.69 8.13 -4.05
CA ARG A 31 -13.35 7.63 -3.88
C ARG A 31 -12.91 7.59 -2.44
N PRO A 32 -13.08 8.64 -1.65
CA PRO A 32 -12.75 8.54 -0.24
C PRO A 32 -13.61 7.53 0.50
N ALA A 33 -14.87 7.41 0.14
CA ALA A 33 -15.73 6.44 0.79
C ALA A 33 -15.31 5.02 0.46
N GLU A 34 -14.76 4.80 -0.70
CA GLU A 34 -14.31 3.49 -1.09
C GLU A 34 -12.91 3.18 -0.61
N ALA A 35 -12.18 4.18 -0.17
CA ALA A 35 -10.85 3.96 0.34
C ALA A 35 -10.95 3.18 1.63
N LYS A 36 -10.51 1.95 1.61
CA LYS A 36 -10.54 1.12 2.78
C LYS A 36 -9.25 1.29 3.51
N GLY A 37 -9.35 1.57 4.77
CA GLY A 37 -8.18 1.68 5.60
C GLY A 37 -7.48 3.00 5.49
N PRO A 38 -6.37 3.14 6.18
CA PRO A 38 -5.65 4.40 6.30
C PRO A 38 -4.95 4.78 5.01
N PRO A 39 -4.59 6.05 4.87
CA PRO A 39 -3.88 6.51 3.68
C PRO A 39 -2.52 5.85 3.54
N VAL A 40 -2.16 5.58 2.30
CA VAL A 40 -0.88 4.94 1.97
C VAL A 40 -0.02 5.95 1.25
N THR A 41 1.24 6.04 1.68
CA THR A 41 2.22 6.92 1.09
C THR A 41 3.43 6.12 0.66
N VAL A 42 3.92 6.36 -0.54
CA VAL A 42 5.12 5.73 -1.06
C VAL A 42 6.18 6.80 -1.21
N LEU A 43 7.33 6.59 -0.58
CA LEU A 43 8.41 7.55 -0.57
C LEU A 43 9.72 6.85 -0.90
N ALA A 44 10.68 7.60 -1.45
CA ALA A 44 12.04 7.11 -1.49
C ALA A 44 12.52 6.90 -0.07
N ALA A 45 13.29 5.84 0.15
CA ALA A 45 13.79 5.56 1.50
C ALA A 45 14.65 6.70 2.03
N ALA A 46 15.35 7.40 1.15
CA ALA A 46 16.20 8.53 1.52
C ALA A 46 15.45 9.86 1.54
N ASP A 47 14.16 9.87 1.25
CA ASP A 47 13.37 11.09 1.22
C ASP A 47 13.33 11.72 2.61
N PRO A 48 13.51 13.05 2.72
CA PRO A 48 13.42 13.71 4.03
C PRO A 48 12.09 13.51 4.72
N ALA A 49 11.00 13.25 3.98
CA ALA A 49 9.70 12.99 4.59
C ALA A 49 9.61 11.61 5.21
N ASN A 50 10.55 10.72 4.92
CA ASN A 50 10.59 9.41 5.56
C ASN A 50 11.32 9.53 6.88
N PRO A 51 10.65 9.34 8.03
CA PRO A 51 11.34 9.48 9.32
C PRO A 51 12.19 8.27 9.69
N PHE A 52 11.96 7.13 9.06
CA PHE A 52 12.60 5.89 9.47
C PHE A 52 14.06 5.86 9.02
N GLY A 53 14.92 5.47 9.93
CA GLY A 53 16.36 5.50 9.71
C GLY A 53 16.96 6.88 9.91
N ALA A 54 16.15 7.85 10.31
CA ALA A 54 16.60 9.21 10.61
C ALA A 54 16.09 9.58 12.00
N ALA A 55 14.95 10.28 12.08
CA ALA A 55 14.39 10.64 13.39
C ALA A 55 13.90 9.43 14.17
N LEU A 56 13.45 8.40 13.47
CA LEU A 56 12.96 7.18 14.09
C LEU A 56 13.83 6.01 13.65
N ALA A 57 14.01 5.06 14.55
CA ALA A 57 14.70 3.83 14.20
C ALA A 57 13.79 2.98 13.31
N TRP A 58 14.40 2.13 12.47
CA TRP A 58 13.64 1.15 11.73
C TRP A 58 12.99 0.19 12.72
N PRO A 59 11.68 -0.05 12.61
CA PRO A 59 11.02 -0.98 13.53
C PRO A 59 11.55 -2.40 13.34
N ALA A 60 11.50 -3.17 14.40
CA ALA A 60 11.83 -4.59 14.31
C ALA A 60 10.76 -5.30 13.49
N ARG A 61 11.18 -6.26 12.66
CA ARG A 61 10.24 -7.00 11.81
C ARG A 61 9.99 -8.38 12.41
N PRO A 62 8.74 -8.87 12.31
CA PRO A 62 8.48 -10.26 12.68
C PRO A 62 9.30 -11.18 11.79
N GLY A 63 9.93 -12.18 12.40
CA GLY A 63 10.70 -13.15 11.65
C GLY A 63 12.02 -12.65 11.12
N GLU A 64 12.47 -11.49 11.57
CA GLU A 64 13.77 -10.98 11.16
C GLU A 64 14.87 -11.92 11.63
N VAL A 65 15.81 -12.24 10.71
CA VAL A 65 16.90 -13.13 11.04
C VAL A 65 18.21 -12.38 10.93
N PRO A 66 19.19 -12.74 11.77
CA PRO A 66 20.51 -12.14 11.69
C PRO A 66 21.13 -12.37 10.32
N GLY A 67 21.75 -11.32 9.77
CA GLY A 67 22.39 -11.42 8.47
C GLY A 67 21.46 -11.33 7.28
N GLY A 68 20.14 -11.21 7.51
CA GLY A 68 19.20 -11.02 6.43
C GLY A 68 19.20 -9.60 5.90
N HIS A 69 18.37 -9.36 4.90
CA HIS A 69 18.21 -8.02 4.36
C HIS A 69 17.69 -7.09 5.41
N ARG A 70 18.23 -5.89 5.43
CA ARG A 70 17.83 -4.86 6.37
C ARG A 70 17.45 -3.60 5.63
N PRO A 71 16.44 -2.88 6.13
CA PRO A 71 16.10 -1.60 5.52
C PRO A 71 17.23 -0.59 5.75
N GLY A 72 17.28 0.40 4.89
CA GLY A 72 18.24 1.47 4.99
C GLY A 72 17.83 2.62 4.10
N ARG A 73 18.38 3.78 4.37
CA ARG A 73 18.09 4.98 3.59
C ARG A 73 19.00 4.97 2.35
N LYS A 74 18.76 4.00 1.49
CA LYS A 74 19.58 3.77 0.31
C LYS A 74 18.94 4.41 -0.89
N ALA A 75 19.78 4.95 -1.77
CA ALA A 75 19.28 5.48 -3.03
C ALA A 75 18.64 4.35 -3.83
N GLY A 76 17.48 4.61 -4.39
CA GLY A 76 16.75 3.63 -5.18
C GLY A 76 15.84 2.71 -4.39
N ALA A 77 15.90 2.75 -3.08
CA ALA A 77 14.95 2.00 -2.25
C ALA A 77 13.73 2.84 -1.95
N LEU A 78 12.60 2.17 -1.73
CA LEU A 78 11.33 2.84 -1.41
C LEU A 78 10.78 2.32 -0.10
N VAL A 79 9.98 3.15 0.55
CA VAL A 79 9.20 2.73 1.71
C VAL A 79 7.73 2.98 1.42
N VAL A 80 6.88 2.10 1.96
CA VAL A 80 5.43 2.24 1.87
C VAL A 80 4.92 2.39 3.29
N LEU A 81 4.29 3.52 3.56
CA LEU A 81 3.76 3.84 4.87
C LEU A 81 2.25 3.80 4.82
N SER A 82 1.65 3.28 5.87
CA SER A 82 0.21 3.28 6.04
C SER A 82 -0.10 3.99 7.34
N ASP A 83 -0.77 5.13 7.24
CA ASP A 83 -1.09 5.95 8.41
C ASP A 83 0.17 6.26 9.22
N GLY A 84 1.27 6.58 8.50
CA GLY A 84 2.53 6.91 9.14
C GLY A 84 3.34 5.72 9.63
N GLN A 85 2.81 4.51 9.51
CA GLN A 85 3.49 3.31 9.97
C GLN A 85 4.17 2.63 8.80
N LEU A 86 5.37 2.14 9.03
CA LEU A 86 6.12 1.46 7.98
C LEU A 86 5.52 0.09 7.73
N VAL A 87 5.13 -0.17 6.49
CA VAL A 87 4.53 -1.44 6.09
C VAL A 87 5.45 -2.23 5.19
N LEU A 88 6.00 -1.59 4.17
CA LEU A 88 6.85 -2.27 3.20
C LEU A 88 8.11 -1.47 2.97
N TYR A 89 9.18 -2.17 2.68
CA TYR A 89 10.43 -1.61 2.21
C TYR A 89 10.80 -2.33 0.92
N VAL A 90 11.04 -1.58 -0.13
CA VAL A 90 11.40 -2.12 -1.43
C VAL A 90 12.89 -1.87 -1.63
N GLU A 91 13.65 -2.93 -1.68
CA GLU A 91 15.09 -2.81 -1.85
C GLU A 91 15.40 -2.23 -3.22
N ARG A 92 16.54 -1.59 -3.33
CA ARG A 92 17.00 -1.05 -4.59
C ARG A 92 16.92 -2.14 -5.67
N GLY A 93 16.35 -1.78 -6.80
CA GLY A 93 16.14 -2.72 -7.90
C GLY A 93 14.84 -3.48 -7.81
N GLY A 94 14.18 -3.46 -6.66
CA GLY A 94 12.83 -4.02 -6.54
C GLY A 94 12.74 -5.52 -6.37
N LYS A 95 13.85 -6.23 -6.33
CA LYS A 95 13.78 -7.69 -6.27
C LYS A 95 13.39 -8.21 -4.90
N THR A 96 13.68 -7.46 -3.86
CA THR A 96 13.42 -7.90 -2.49
C THR A 96 12.54 -6.89 -1.79
N LEU A 97 11.50 -7.40 -1.15
CA LEU A 97 10.64 -6.60 -0.29
C LEU A 97 10.78 -7.09 1.14
N LEU A 98 10.65 -6.17 2.07
CA LEU A 98 10.52 -6.48 3.48
C LEU A 98 9.17 -5.98 3.94
N SER A 99 8.52 -6.73 4.82
CA SER A 99 7.22 -6.33 5.34
C SER A 99 7.24 -6.36 6.85
N TRP A 100 6.36 -5.54 7.43
CA TRP A 100 6.24 -5.42 8.89
C TRP A 100 4.95 -6.02 9.39
N THR A 101 4.14 -6.56 8.51
CA THR A 101 2.87 -7.19 8.88
C THR A 101 2.54 -8.27 7.88
N SER A 102 1.75 -9.24 8.28
CA SER A 102 1.17 -10.22 7.38
C SER A 102 -0.34 -10.05 7.24
N ASP A 103 -0.89 -8.98 7.81
CA ASP A 103 -2.33 -8.74 7.78
C ASP A 103 -2.75 -8.34 6.37
N PRO A 104 -3.62 -9.12 5.72
CA PRO A 104 -4.05 -8.78 4.36
C PRO A 104 -4.74 -7.43 4.27
N ALA A 105 -5.42 -7.01 5.33
CA ALA A 105 -6.11 -5.72 5.32
C ALA A 105 -5.13 -4.56 5.25
N VAL A 106 -3.90 -4.75 5.70
CA VAL A 106 -2.85 -3.73 5.62
C VAL A 106 -2.03 -3.91 4.35
N LEU A 107 -1.74 -5.15 3.99
CA LEU A 107 -0.90 -5.43 2.82
C LEU A 107 -1.58 -5.06 1.51
N ALA A 108 -2.90 -5.26 1.40
CA ALA A 108 -3.59 -5.00 0.15
C ALA A 108 -3.51 -3.53 -0.26
N PRO A 109 -3.86 -2.55 0.62
CA PRO A 109 -3.71 -1.16 0.22
C PRO A 109 -2.24 -0.74 0.04
N ALA A 110 -1.33 -1.33 0.79
CA ALA A 110 0.09 -1.03 0.62
C ALA A 110 0.59 -1.49 -0.74
N ALA A 111 0.20 -2.69 -1.16
CA ALA A 111 0.58 -3.20 -2.48
C ALA A 111 -0.05 -2.37 -3.59
N ALA A 112 -1.30 -1.95 -3.39
CA ALA A 112 -1.96 -1.09 -4.38
C ALA A 112 -1.23 0.25 -4.50
N GLY A 113 -0.80 0.84 -3.39
CA GLY A 113 -0.04 2.08 -3.42
C GLY A 113 1.30 1.91 -4.13
N LEU A 114 1.96 0.80 -3.87
CA LEU A 114 3.22 0.50 -4.57
C LEU A 114 2.98 0.36 -6.06
N ALA A 115 1.91 -0.32 -6.46
CA ALA A 115 1.58 -0.49 -7.87
C ALA A 115 1.32 0.86 -8.54
N GLU A 116 0.64 1.76 -7.85
CA GLU A 116 0.40 3.09 -8.39
C GLU A 116 1.70 3.87 -8.55
N ALA A 117 2.61 3.74 -7.61
CA ALA A 117 3.90 4.40 -7.73
C ALA A 117 4.68 3.89 -8.93
N VAL A 118 4.62 2.59 -9.20
CA VAL A 118 5.26 2.02 -10.38
C VAL A 118 4.63 2.56 -11.64
N ARG A 119 3.29 2.57 -11.71
CA ARG A 119 2.57 3.08 -12.87
C ARG A 119 2.79 4.56 -13.08
N GLY A 120 3.02 5.29 -11.99
CA GLY A 120 3.28 6.71 -12.05
C GLY A 120 4.70 7.08 -12.40
N GLY A 121 5.57 6.10 -12.60
CA GLY A 121 6.93 6.34 -13.05
C GLY A 121 7.99 6.42 -11.96
N ALA A 122 7.61 6.22 -10.69
CA ALA A 122 8.61 6.20 -9.62
C ALA A 122 9.61 5.07 -9.84
N LEU A 123 9.13 3.98 -10.40
CA LEU A 123 9.97 2.87 -10.84
C LEU A 123 9.46 2.46 -12.20
N GLY A 124 10.36 2.24 -13.13
CA GLY A 124 9.93 1.89 -14.48
C GLY A 124 9.30 0.50 -14.57
N ARG A 125 9.79 -0.39 -13.76
CA ARG A 125 9.32 -1.77 -13.74
C ARG A 125 9.76 -2.39 -12.43
N LEU A 126 8.91 -3.21 -11.88
CA LEU A 126 9.22 -3.84 -10.61
C LEU A 126 8.99 -5.34 -10.74
N THR A 127 10.00 -6.13 -10.44
CA THR A 127 9.87 -7.58 -10.36
C THR A 127 10.29 -8.00 -8.96
N VAL A 128 9.34 -8.52 -8.20
CA VAL A 128 9.59 -8.93 -6.83
C VAL A 128 9.86 -10.42 -6.83
N GLU A 129 11.08 -10.79 -6.45
CA GLU A 129 11.49 -12.18 -6.44
C GLU A 129 11.48 -12.75 -5.02
N ARG A 130 11.75 -11.91 -4.04
CA ARG A 130 11.81 -12.33 -2.65
C ARG A 130 11.03 -11.39 -1.75
N ALA A 131 10.47 -11.95 -0.72
CA ALA A 131 9.78 -11.20 0.31
C ALA A 131 10.15 -11.80 1.65
N ASP A 132 10.71 -10.97 2.54
CA ASP A 132 11.08 -11.36 3.91
C ASP A 132 12.00 -12.58 3.94
N GLY A 133 12.91 -12.66 2.97
CA GLY A 133 13.91 -13.71 2.93
C GLY A 133 13.48 -14.98 2.24
N SER A 134 12.23 -15.08 1.82
CA SER A 134 11.70 -16.26 1.13
C SER A 134 11.29 -15.89 -0.27
N GLY A 135 11.02 -16.87 -1.11
CA GLY A 135 10.45 -16.60 -2.42
C GLY A 135 9.15 -15.86 -2.28
N VAL A 136 8.88 -14.93 -3.20
CA VAL A 136 7.70 -14.09 -3.08
C VAL A 136 6.41 -14.92 -3.08
N TYR A 137 6.40 -16.03 -3.81
CA TYR A 137 5.21 -16.86 -3.91
C TYR A 137 4.88 -17.56 -2.61
N GLU A 138 5.82 -17.64 -1.68
CA GLU A 138 5.60 -18.26 -0.38
C GLU A 138 5.22 -17.24 0.69
N SER A 139 5.12 -15.99 0.30
CA SER A 139 4.87 -14.88 1.22
C SER A 139 3.41 -14.47 1.16
N PRO A 140 2.84 -14.00 2.27
CA PRO A 140 1.50 -13.40 2.23
C PRO A 140 1.43 -12.19 1.31
N LEU A 141 2.57 -11.59 0.98
CA LEU A 141 2.59 -10.49 0.02
C LEU A 141 2.21 -10.91 -1.38
N ALA A 142 2.39 -12.19 -1.73
CA ALA A 142 2.11 -12.64 -3.10
C ALA A 142 0.68 -12.33 -3.51
N ARG A 143 -0.27 -12.61 -2.64
CA ARG A 143 -1.68 -12.36 -2.94
C ARG A 143 -1.95 -10.86 -3.06
N ALA A 144 -1.41 -10.10 -2.15
CA ALA A 144 -1.63 -8.66 -2.18
C ALA A 144 -1.04 -8.03 -3.44
N LEU A 145 0.13 -8.48 -3.85
CA LEU A 145 0.75 -7.97 -5.07
C LEU A 145 -0.03 -8.40 -6.30
N ALA A 146 -0.48 -9.65 -6.35
CA ALA A 146 -1.27 -10.12 -7.48
C ALA A 146 -2.58 -9.33 -7.60
N ASP A 147 -3.24 -9.08 -6.47
CA ASP A 147 -4.47 -8.32 -6.47
C ASP A 147 -4.23 -6.87 -6.90
N ALA A 148 -3.03 -6.36 -6.68
CA ALA A 148 -2.68 -5.00 -7.08
C ALA A 148 -2.32 -4.89 -8.56
N GLY A 149 -2.24 -6.01 -9.27
CA GLY A 149 -1.96 -6.01 -10.69
C GLY A 149 -0.63 -6.61 -11.10
N PHE A 150 0.15 -7.09 -10.13
CA PHE A 150 1.39 -7.77 -10.47
C PHE A 150 1.08 -9.11 -11.10
N ARG A 151 1.85 -9.47 -12.13
CA ARG A 151 1.63 -10.70 -12.88
C ARG A 151 2.68 -11.73 -12.53
N PRO A 152 2.28 -12.98 -12.38
CA PRO A 152 3.26 -14.03 -12.07
C PRO A 152 4.19 -14.29 -13.26
N THR A 153 5.46 -14.45 -12.95
CA THR A 153 6.47 -14.87 -13.91
C THR A 153 7.33 -15.93 -13.25
N PRO A 154 8.15 -16.65 -14.02
CA PRO A 154 9.03 -17.66 -13.39
C PRO A 154 9.97 -17.08 -12.34
N ARG A 155 10.29 -15.81 -12.43
CA ARG A 155 11.19 -15.18 -11.47
C ARG A 155 10.47 -14.61 -10.27
N GLY A 156 9.25 -14.17 -10.43
CA GLY A 156 8.52 -13.52 -9.37
C GLY A 156 7.35 -12.75 -9.91
N LEU A 157 6.83 -11.82 -9.12
CA LEU A 157 5.68 -11.02 -9.49
C LEU A 157 6.16 -9.72 -10.12
N ARG A 158 5.65 -9.43 -11.29
CA ARG A 158 6.12 -8.29 -12.08
C ARG A 158 5.01 -7.33 -12.41
N LEU A 159 5.35 -6.04 -12.30
CA LEU A 159 4.46 -4.96 -12.72
C LEU A 159 5.28 -3.99 -13.56
N ARG A 160 4.70 -3.53 -14.64
CA ARG A 160 5.29 -2.48 -15.47
C ARG A 160 4.56 -1.18 -15.23
N GLY A 161 5.31 -0.10 -15.28
CA GLY A 161 4.75 1.23 -15.19
C GLY A 161 4.12 1.70 -16.49
#